data_ebc4d087537ac6d7229c119f14fb0c8e
#
_entry.id   ebc4d087537ac6d7229c119f14fb0c8e
#
_cell.length_a   1.000
_cell.length_b   1.000
_cell.length_c   1.000
_cell.angle_alpha   90.00
_cell.angle_beta   90.00
_cell.angle_gamma   90.00
#
_symmetry.space_group_name_H-M   'P 1'
#
loop_
_entity.id
_entity.type
_entity.pdbx_description
1 polymer ?
#
loop_
_entity_poly.entity_id
_entity_poly.type
_entity_poly.pdbx_seq_one_letter_code
_entity_poly.pdbx_strand_id
1 'polypeptide(L)'
;MTFYNNNGNPIFYSDDNEHLFDFNGRTLGYFLNGSIFNYNGNHLGWFENGWLIDHYGNHAFFNEDASGGPMKPMKGMKPMKGMKEMKPMKGMKEMKPMKPMKSWNWSNLSVKDYFKLR
;
A
#
# COMPACT_ATOMS: atom_id res chain seq x y z
N MET A 1 8.22 4.91 -6.77
CA MET A 1 7.64 5.55 -5.56
C MET A 1 7.79 4.66 -4.34
N THR A 2 8.03 5.26 -3.21
CA THR A 2 8.24 4.56 -1.95
C THR A 2 7.10 4.90 -1.00
N PHE A 3 6.66 3.90 -0.24
CA PHE A 3 5.58 4.06 0.74
C PHE A 3 6.10 3.92 2.16
N TYR A 4 5.61 4.79 3.02
CA TYR A 4 6.05 4.93 4.41
C TYR A 4 4.88 4.67 5.35
N ASN A 5 5.17 4.11 6.53
CA ASN A 5 4.16 3.89 7.55
C ASN A 5 3.99 5.13 8.45
N ASN A 6 3.17 5.00 9.49
CA ASN A 6 2.87 6.09 10.41
C ASN A 6 4.06 6.50 11.30
N ASN A 7 5.15 5.76 11.29
CA ASN A 7 6.40 6.13 11.94
C ASN A 7 7.42 6.73 10.97
N GLY A 8 7.05 6.85 9.68
CA GLY A 8 7.95 7.35 8.66
C GLY A 8 8.94 6.32 8.13
N ASN A 9 8.79 5.06 8.50
CA ASN A 9 9.66 4.00 8.00
C ASN A 9 9.28 3.62 6.58
N PRO A 10 10.25 3.55 5.64
CA PRO A 10 9.96 3.05 4.30
C PRO A 10 9.69 1.54 4.37
N ILE A 11 8.54 1.12 3.86
CA ILE A 11 8.07 -0.26 4.00
C ILE A 11 8.05 -1.00 2.67
N PHE A 12 7.59 -0.35 1.61
CA PHE A 12 7.51 -0.97 0.29
C PHE A 12 7.58 0.10 -0.80
N TYR A 13 7.69 -0.36 -2.04
CA TYR A 13 7.89 0.54 -3.18
C TYR A 13 7.30 -0.04 -4.45
N SER A 14 7.20 0.81 -5.47
CA SER A 14 6.88 0.39 -6.84
C SER A 14 7.83 1.09 -7.80
N ASP A 15 8.39 0.34 -8.75
CA ASP A 15 9.24 0.88 -9.81
C ASP A 15 8.47 1.16 -11.10
N ASP A 16 7.34 0.48 -11.30
CA ASP A 16 6.54 0.59 -12.52
C ASP A 16 5.19 1.26 -12.29
N ASN A 17 4.94 1.77 -11.09
CA ASN A 17 3.68 2.39 -10.68
C ASN A 17 2.49 1.44 -10.74
N GLU A 18 2.75 0.14 -10.78
CA GLU A 18 1.71 -0.87 -10.80
C GLU A 18 1.92 -1.94 -9.73
N HIS A 19 3.11 -2.52 -9.65
CA HIS A 19 3.41 -3.64 -8.76
C HIS A 19 4.18 -3.19 -7.53
N LEU A 20 3.79 -3.71 -6.36
CA LEU A 20 4.35 -3.34 -5.07
C LEU A 20 5.23 -4.47 -4.53
N PHE A 21 6.42 -4.09 -4.07
CA PHE A 21 7.40 -5.00 -3.47
C PHE A 21 7.86 -4.42 -2.13
N ASP A 22 8.11 -5.28 -1.15
CA ASP A 22 8.83 -4.82 0.04
C ASP A 22 10.34 -4.72 -0.30
N PHE A 23 11.13 -4.19 0.65
CA PHE A 23 12.54 -3.98 0.38
C PHE A 23 13.37 -5.27 0.40
N ASN A 24 12.79 -6.38 0.80
CA ASN A 24 13.41 -7.70 0.64
C ASN A 24 13.12 -8.33 -0.73
N GLY A 25 12.32 -7.68 -1.55
CA GLY A 25 11.97 -8.17 -2.88
C GLY A 25 10.70 -9.02 -2.93
N ARG A 26 9.98 -9.12 -1.82
CA ARG A 26 8.74 -9.88 -1.76
C ARG A 26 7.61 -9.11 -2.43
N THR A 27 6.81 -9.80 -3.24
CA THR A 27 5.63 -9.20 -3.86
C THR A 27 4.54 -8.99 -2.82
N LEU A 28 3.88 -7.84 -2.88
CA LEU A 28 2.79 -7.51 -1.94
C LEU A 28 1.44 -7.40 -2.64
N GLY A 29 1.41 -6.71 -3.76
CA GLY A 29 0.16 -6.46 -4.45
C GLY A 29 0.36 -5.57 -5.66
N TYR A 30 -0.74 -5.05 -6.18
CA TYR A 30 -0.70 -4.20 -7.37
C TYR A 30 -1.85 -3.21 -7.37
N PHE A 31 -1.66 -2.14 -8.16
CA PHE A 31 -2.70 -1.14 -8.39
C PHE A 31 -3.51 -1.49 -9.63
N LEU A 32 -4.81 -1.23 -9.54
CA LEU A 32 -5.70 -1.34 -10.71
C LEU A 32 -6.86 -0.35 -10.55
N ASN A 33 -6.92 0.62 -11.44
CA ASN A 33 -8.03 1.60 -11.49
C ASN A 33 -8.28 2.28 -10.13
N GLY A 34 -7.22 2.68 -9.45
CA GLY A 34 -7.31 3.35 -8.16
C GLY A 34 -7.55 2.43 -6.98
N SER A 35 -7.67 1.14 -7.20
CA SER A 35 -7.76 0.12 -6.16
C SER A 35 -6.44 -0.59 -5.97
N ILE A 36 -6.27 -1.21 -4.81
CA ILE A 36 -5.13 -2.05 -4.50
C ILE A 36 -5.64 -3.46 -4.25
N PHE A 37 -4.99 -4.44 -4.90
CA PHE A 37 -5.29 -5.86 -4.73
C PHE A 37 -4.03 -6.60 -4.32
N ASN A 38 -4.18 -7.67 -3.55
CA ASN A 38 -3.08 -8.62 -3.42
C ASN A 38 -3.18 -9.67 -4.54
N TYR A 39 -2.20 -10.58 -4.62
CA TYR A 39 -2.15 -11.54 -5.72
C TYR A 39 -3.17 -12.68 -5.59
N ASN A 40 -3.81 -12.81 -4.42
CA ASN A 40 -4.94 -13.72 -4.25
C ASN A 40 -6.26 -13.15 -4.77
N GLY A 41 -6.26 -11.88 -5.16
CA GLY A 41 -7.45 -11.20 -5.68
C GLY A 41 -8.24 -10.45 -4.62
N ASN A 42 -7.77 -10.38 -3.39
CA ASN A 42 -8.45 -9.60 -2.35
C ASN A 42 -8.30 -8.11 -2.63
N HIS A 43 -9.42 -7.39 -2.56
CA HIS A 43 -9.40 -5.93 -2.59
C HIS A 43 -8.92 -5.43 -1.23
N LEU A 44 -7.91 -4.55 -1.23
CA LEU A 44 -7.29 -4.10 0.01
C LEU A 44 -7.66 -2.68 0.39
N GLY A 45 -7.96 -1.85 -0.59
CA GLY A 45 -8.28 -0.46 -0.38
C GLY A 45 -8.11 0.35 -1.64
N TRP A 46 -7.86 1.64 -1.45
CA TRP A 46 -7.77 2.59 -2.57
C TRP A 46 -6.49 3.40 -2.49
N PHE A 47 -6.01 3.82 -3.66
CA PHE A 47 -4.84 4.70 -3.77
C PHE A 47 -5.32 6.07 -4.21
N GLU A 48 -5.16 7.07 -3.35
CA GLU A 48 -5.62 8.44 -3.61
C GLU A 48 -4.63 9.45 -3.05
N ASN A 49 -4.28 10.44 -3.86
CA ASN A 49 -3.43 11.56 -3.44
C ASN A 49 -2.13 11.13 -2.76
N GLY A 50 -1.57 10.00 -3.20
CA GLY A 50 -0.34 9.46 -2.62
C GLY A 50 -0.54 8.61 -1.38
N TRP A 51 -1.78 8.33 -0.99
CA TRP A 51 -2.11 7.52 0.18
C TRP A 51 -2.73 6.20 -0.21
N LEU A 52 -2.37 5.15 0.52
CA LEU A 52 -3.14 3.91 0.53
C LEU A 52 -4.16 4.00 1.65
N ILE A 53 -5.44 3.84 1.26
CA ILE A 53 -6.59 3.96 2.15
C ILE A 53 -7.12 2.55 2.42
N ASP A 54 -7.46 2.25 3.67
CA ASP A 54 -8.05 0.96 4.03
C ASP A 54 -9.57 0.96 3.83
N HIS A 55 -10.21 -0.18 4.14
CA HIS A 55 -11.65 -0.35 3.95
C HIS A 55 -12.50 0.48 4.92
N TYR A 56 -11.90 1.05 5.95
CA TYR A 56 -12.57 1.92 6.90
C TYR A 56 -12.41 3.41 6.56
N GLY A 57 -11.70 3.72 5.47
CA GLY A 57 -11.42 5.09 5.09
C GLY A 57 -10.23 5.69 5.80
N ASN A 58 -9.47 4.91 6.54
CA ASN A 58 -8.29 5.38 7.27
C ASN A 58 -7.05 5.34 6.38
N HIS A 59 -6.09 6.22 6.68
CA HIS A 59 -4.86 6.36 5.91
C HIS A 59 -3.80 5.40 6.43
N ALA A 60 -3.33 4.49 5.58
CA ALA A 60 -2.43 3.41 6.00
C ALA A 60 -0.96 3.70 5.69
N PHE A 61 -0.68 4.12 4.46
CA PHE A 61 0.69 4.38 4.00
C PHE A 61 0.69 5.60 3.09
N PHE A 62 1.81 6.31 3.06
CA PHE A 62 1.93 7.49 2.20
C PHE A 62 3.21 7.44 1.37
N ASN A 63 3.15 7.99 0.15
CA ASN A 63 4.35 8.10 -0.68
C ASN A 63 4.94 9.52 -0.59
N GLU A 64 6.00 9.75 -1.39
CA GLU A 64 6.74 11.02 -1.38
C GLU A 64 5.86 12.22 -1.73
N ASP A 65 4.83 11.99 -2.54
CA ASP A 65 3.99 13.05 -3.08
C ASP A 65 2.62 13.14 -2.39
N ALA A 66 2.44 12.41 -1.29
CA ALA A 66 1.15 12.36 -0.61
C ALA A 66 0.71 13.74 -0.12
N SER A 67 -0.56 14.05 -0.32
CA SER A 67 -1.17 15.30 0.13
C SER A 67 -2.48 15.02 0.85
N GLY A 68 -2.86 15.93 1.76
CA GLY A 68 -4.02 15.72 2.61
C GLY A 68 -3.78 14.64 3.64
N GLY A 69 -4.84 14.17 4.30
CA GLY A 69 -4.75 13.11 5.27
C GLY A 69 -4.13 13.55 6.59
N PRO A 70 -3.76 12.59 7.45
CA PRO A 70 -3.15 12.90 8.73
C PRO A 70 -1.75 13.51 8.57
N MET A 71 -1.26 14.11 9.65
CA MET A 71 0.09 14.68 9.65
C MET A 71 1.11 13.57 9.40
N LYS A 72 1.98 13.80 8.41
CA LYS A 72 3.00 12.82 8.03
C LYS A 72 4.24 13.00 8.88
N PRO A 73 4.83 11.91 9.38
CA PRO A 73 6.11 11.97 10.08
C PRO A 73 7.26 12.22 9.12
N MET A 74 8.43 12.52 9.68
CA MET A 74 9.67 12.60 8.92
C MET A 74 9.96 11.22 8.31
N LYS A 75 10.33 11.22 7.03
CA LYS A 75 10.64 9.98 6.31
C LYS A 75 12.03 9.49 6.69
N GLY A 76 12.12 8.20 7.00
CA GLY A 76 13.39 7.54 7.24
C GLY A 76 14.15 7.24 5.96
N MET A 77 15.38 6.80 6.10
CA MET A 77 16.22 6.42 4.98
C MET A 77 15.74 5.11 4.39
N LYS A 78 15.76 5.04 3.05
CA LYS A 78 15.35 3.84 2.34
C LYS A 78 16.42 2.76 2.50
N PRO A 79 16.03 1.52 2.82
CA PRO A 79 16.99 0.41 2.80
C PRO A 79 17.36 0.05 1.37
N MET A 80 18.41 -0.77 1.24
CA MET A 80 18.75 -1.33 -0.06
C MET A 80 17.66 -2.31 -0.49
N LYS A 81 17.35 -2.27 -1.78
CA LYS A 81 16.35 -3.18 -2.36
C LYS A 81 16.96 -4.54 -2.56
N GLY A 82 16.31 -5.56 -2.02
CA GLY A 82 16.66 -6.93 -2.31
C GLY A 82 16.23 -7.35 -3.71
N MET A 83 16.69 -8.52 -4.13
CA MET A 83 16.30 -9.09 -5.41
C MET A 83 14.80 -9.38 -5.39
N LYS A 84 14.09 -8.89 -6.41
CA LYS A 84 12.66 -9.12 -6.53
C LYS A 84 12.37 -10.56 -6.85
N GLU A 85 11.41 -11.13 -6.13
CA GLU A 85 10.88 -12.43 -6.51
C GLU A 85 10.01 -12.31 -7.76
N MET A 86 9.77 -13.44 -8.43
CA MET A 86 8.89 -13.48 -9.58
C MET A 86 7.47 -13.13 -9.14
N LYS A 87 6.81 -12.25 -9.91
CA LYS A 87 5.43 -11.89 -9.61
C LYS A 87 4.52 -13.09 -9.81
N PRO A 88 3.68 -13.43 -8.83
CA PRO A 88 2.74 -14.54 -9.00
C PRO A 88 1.64 -14.19 -9.99
N MET A 89 0.92 -15.19 -10.45
CA MET A 89 -0.27 -14.96 -11.27
C MET A 89 -1.32 -14.25 -10.40
N LYS A 90 -2.00 -13.29 -11.02
CA LYS A 90 -3.07 -12.57 -10.34
C LYS A 90 -4.29 -13.48 -10.22
N GLY A 91 -4.76 -13.66 -8.99
CA GLY A 91 -5.97 -14.39 -8.73
C GLY A 91 -7.22 -13.64 -9.18
N MET A 92 -8.34 -14.34 -9.20
CA MET A 92 -9.62 -13.72 -9.53
C MET A 92 -9.92 -12.63 -8.51
N LYS A 93 -10.17 -11.42 -9.01
CA LYS A 93 -10.41 -10.28 -8.13
C LYS A 93 -11.79 -10.35 -7.54
N GLU A 94 -11.86 -10.11 -6.24
CA GLU A 94 -13.16 -9.93 -5.60
C GLU A 94 -13.76 -8.59 -6.00
N MET A 95 -15.06 -8.47 -5.83
CA MET A 95 -15.79 -7.24 -6.13
C MET A 95 -15.36 -6.16 -5.15
N LYS A 96 -15.14 -4.94 -5.67
CA LYS A 96 -14.81 -3.82 -4.81
C LYS A 96 -15.94 -3.53 -3.85
N PRO A 97 -15.64 -3.33 -2.55
CA PRO A 97 -16.67 -2.87 -1.63
C PRO A 97 -17.01 -1.40 -1.92
N MET A 98 -18.12 -0.95 -1.35
CA MET A 98 -18.46 0.46 -1.41
C MET A 98 -17.39 1.25 -0.68
N LYS A 99 -16.88 2.31 -1.33
CA LYS A 99 -15.84 3.13 -0.75
C LYS A 99 -16.40 3.97 0.39
N PRO A 100 -15.82 3.88 1.60
CA PRO A 100 -16.28 4.68 2.70
C PRO A 100 -15.83 6.13 2.57
N MET A 101 -16.42 7.00 3.37
CA MET A 101 -15.94 8.38 3.51
C MET A 101 -14.55 8.34 4.14
N LYS A 102 -13.61 9.09 3.58
CA LYS A 102 -12.25 9.15 4.13
C LYS A 102 -12.25 9.86 5.47
N SER A 103 -11.54 9.29 6.43
CA SER A 103 -11.24 9.95 7.69
C SER A 103 -9.86 10.61 7.62
N TRP A 104 -9.53 11.43 8.62
CA TRP A 104 -8.20 12.01 8.76
C TRP A 104 -7.35 11.22 9.76
N ASN A 105 -7.73 9.98 10.03
CA ASN A 105 -7.06 9.11 10.98
C ASN A 105 -6.10 8.17 10.28
N TRP A 106 -5.06 7.77 11.03
CA TRP A 106 -4.18 6.69 10.60
C TRP A 106 -4.91 5.36 10.74
N SER A 107 -4.63 4.45 9.81
CA SER A 107 -5.09 3.06 9.92
C SER A 107 -4.34 2.35 11.05
N ASN A 108 -5.01 1.40 11.70
CA ASN A 108 -4.39 0.53 12.68
C ASN A 108 -3.73 -0.71 12.07
N LEU A 109 -3.84 -0.86 10.75
CA LEU A 109 -3.34 -2.06 10.08
C LEU A 109 -1.84 -1.96 9.86
N SER A 110 -1.12 -3.02 10.21
CA SER A 110 0.28 -3.19 9.82
C SER A 110 0.36 -3.52 8.34
N VAL A 111 1.57 -3.52 7.77
CA VAL A 111 1.76 -3.93 6.37
C VAL A 111 1.28 -5.37 6.18
N LYS A 112 1.57 -6.25 7.13
CA LYS A 112 1.14 -7.65 7.08
C LYS A 112 -0.37 -7.77 7.02
N ASP A 113 -1.07 -7.02 7.86
CA ASP A 113 -2.52 -7.07 7.93
C ASP A 113 -3.17 -6.38 6.73
N TYR A 114 -2.61 -5.26 6.28
CA TYR A 114 -3.14 -4.55 5.13
C TYR A 114 -3.09 -5.42 3.87
N PHE A 115 -1.95 -6.03 3.60
CA PHE A 115 -1.76 -6.87 2.40
C PHE A 115 -2.22 -8.31 2.60
N LYS A 116 -2.68 -8.67 3.80
CA LYS A 116 -3.13 -10.02 4.16
C LYS A 116 -2.04 -11.05 3.93
N LEU A 117 -0.83 -10.71 4.34
CA LEU A 117 0.31 -11.62 4.26
C LEU A 117 0.20 -12.69 5.34
N ARG A 118 0.76 -13.86 5.05
CA ARG A 118 0.77 -14.97 6.00
C ARG A 118 2.14 -15.18 6.62
#